data_5aa711eae59385402706b236db4ee670
#
_entry.id   5aa711eae59385402706b236db4ee670
#
_cell.length_a   1.000
_cell.length_b   1.000
_cell.length_c   1.000
_cell.angle_alpha   90.00
_cell.angle_beta   90.00
_cell.angle_gamma   90.00
#
_symmetry.space_group_name_H-M   'P 1'
#
loop_
_entity.id
_entity.type
_entity.pdbx_description
1 polymer ?
#
loop_
_entity_poly.entity_id
_entity_poly.type
_entity_poly.pdbx_seq_one_letter_code
_entity_poly.pdbx_strand_id
1 'polypeptide(L)'
;MDLSFFSNQYILFAFVMALTAIPVGFSAGLFGIGGGLISVPVLFYIFGALGLSNDYIMHLAVGTSFAIIVPTSISSVLTHHKFKAVDFNIIKTYGLYAVSGAVLGTIFA
;
A
#
# COMPACT_ATOMS: atom_id res chain seq x y z
N MET A 1 31.38 -14.20 10.41
CA MET A 1 30.23 -13.59 9.71
C MET A 1 29.85 -12.36 10.50
N ASP A 2 30.16 -11.20 9.99
CA ASP A 2 29.99 -9.96 10.74
C ASP A 2 28.52 -9.53 10.76
N LEU A 3 27.93 -9.56 11.92
CA LEU A 3 26.58 -9.03 12.18
C LEU A 3 26.46 -7.56 11.72
N SER A 4 27.54 -6.82 11.70
CA SER A 4 27.63 -5.44 11.19
C SER A 4 27.31 -5.34 9.70
N PHE A 5 27.70 -6.33 8.90
CA PHE A 5 27.41 -6.35 7.46
C PHE A 5 25.90 -6.52 7.20
N PHE A 6 25.26 -7.43 7.92
CA PHE A 6 23.80 -7.62 7.84
C PHE A 6 23.02 -6.41 8.34
N SER A 7 23.44 -5.82 9.48
CA SER A 7 22.77 -4.63 10.03
C SER A 7 22.88 -3.44 9.09
N ASN A 8 24.03 -3.24 8.44
CA ASN A 8 24.23 -2.15 7.49
C ASN A 8 23.34 -2.30 6.24
N GLN A 9 23.16 -3.52 5.77
CA GLN A 9 22.31 -3.81 4.62
C GLN A 9 20.82 -3.58 4.93
N TYR A 10 20.36 -3.95 6.12
CA TYR A 10 18.99 -3.67 6.57
C TYR A 10 18.73 -2.18 6.78
N ILE A 11 19.70 -1.45 7.33
CA ILE A 11 19.63 0.00 7.51
C ILE A 11 19.57 0.70 6.15
N LEU A 12 20.41 0.30 5.20
CA LEU A 12 20.39 0.85 3.84
C LEU A 12 19.05 0.59 3.16
N PHE A 13 18.52 -0.63 3.29
CA PHE A 13 17.19 -1.00 2.77
C PHE A 13 16.07 -0.16 3.39
N ALA A 14 16.07 -0.02 4.72
CA ALA A 14 15.11 0.81 5.43
C ALA A 14 15.19 2.28 5.00
N PHE A 15 16.40 2.80 4.79
CA PHE A 15 16.62 4.17 4.33
C PHE A 15 16.09 4.40 2.91
N VAL A 16 16.36 3.47 2.00
CA VAL A 16 15.83 3.53 0.61
C VAL A 16 14.32 3.45 0.61
N MET A 17 13.74 2.56 1.42
CA MET A 17 12.29 2.46 1.57
C MET A 17 11.67 3.75 2.12
N ALA A 18 12.28 4.34 3.15
CA ALA A 18 11.81 5.61 3.71
C ALA A 18 11.90 6.76 2.69
N LEU A 19 12.99 6.82 1.93
CA LEU A 19 13.19 7.85 0.92
C LEU A 19 12.17 7.74 -0.23
N THR A 20 11.86 6.52 -0.65
CA THR A 20 10.83 6.27 -1.68
C THR A 20 9.41 6.46 -1.17
N ALA A 21 9.16 6.24 0.11
CA ALA A 21 7.86 6.42 0.73
C ALA A 21 7.39 7.89 0.71
N ILE A 22 8.31 8.85 0.81
CA ILE A 22 7.99 10.29 0.81
C ILE A 22 7.31 10.71 -0.50
N PRO A 23 7.91 10.56 -1.69
CA PRO A 23 7.27 10.95 -2.95
C PRO A 23 6.03 10.11 -3.27
N VAL A 24 6.03 8.83 -2.92
CA VAL A 24 4.87 7.95 -3.10
C VAL A 24 3.71 8.42 -2.24
N GLY A 25 3.94 8.68 -0.96
CA GLY A 25 2.91 9.17 -0.04
C GLY A 25 2.37 10.54 -0.43
N PHE A 26 3.24 11.44 -0.86
CA PHE A 26 2.85 12.76 -1.36
C PHE A 26 1.97 12.65 -2.61
N SER A 27 2.39 11.88 -3.59
CA SER A 27 1.65 11.68 -4.83
C SER A 27 0.30 10.99 -4.58
N ALA A 28 0.30 9.95 -3.74
CA ALA A 28 -0.92 9.22 -3.38
C ALA A 28 -1.93 10.13 -2.65
N GLY A 29 -1.46 11.01 -1.77
CA GLY A 29 -2.28 12.00 -1.08
C GLY A 29 -2.83 13.06 -2.01
N LEU A 30 -2.00 13.57 -2.93
CA LEU A 30 -2.39 14.61 -3.89
C LEU A 30 -3.48 14.13 -4.85
N PHE A 31 -3.32 12.93 -5.39
CA PHE A 31 -4.28 12.35 -6.34
C PHE A 31 -5.49 11.68 -5.67
N GLY A 32 -5.46 11.48 -4.37
CA GLY A 32 -6.54 10.82 -3.63
C GLY A 32 -6.79 9.35 -4.03
N ILE A 33 -5.82 8.73 -4.72
CA ILE A 33 -5.94 7.39 -5.29
C ILE A 33 -5.68 6.30 -4.24
N GLY A 34 -5.14 6.70 -3.08
CA GLY A 34 -4.64 5.76 -2.08
C GLY A 34 -3.27 5.19 -2.46
N GLY A 35 -2.47 4.82 -1.47
CA GLY A 35 -1.09 4.40 -1.68
C GLY A 35 -0.93 3.11 -2.51
N GLY A 36 -1.94 2.25 -2.58
CA GLY A 36 -1.83 0.92 -3.19
C GLY A 36 -1.47 0.94 -4.68
N LEU A 37 -2.07 1.86 -5.44
CA LEU A 37 -1.83 1.92 -6.88
C LEU A 37 -0.39 2.31 -7.23
N ILE A 38 0.22 3.16 -6.43
CA ILE A 38 1.59 3.63 -6.65
C ILE A 38 2.61 2.73 -5.94
N SER A 39 2.27 2.20 -4.76
CA SER A 39 3.19 1.37 -3.99
C SER A 39 3.48 0.02 -4.65
N VAL A 40 2.53 -0.60 -5.36
CA VAL A 40 2.76 -1.87 -6.04
C VAL A 40 3.87 -1.78 -7.10
N PRO A 41 3.83 -0.84 -8.07
CA PRO A 41 4.93 -0.69 -9.03
C PRO A 41 6.26 -0.36 -8.36
N VAL A 42 6.26 0.50 -7.35
CA VAL A 42 7.49 0.88 -6.63
C VAL A 42 8.11 -0.32 -5.92
N LEU A 43 7.29 -1.10 -5.20
CA LEU A 43 7.74 -2.33 -4.54
C LEU A 43 8.23 -3.37 -5.56
N PHE A 44 7.57 -3.47 -6.70
CA PHE A 44 7.99 -4.35 -7.78
C PHE A 44 9.42 -4.02 -8.25
N TYR A 45 9.70 -2.74 -8.48
CA TYR A 45 11.06 -2.29 -8.85
C TYR A 45 12.08 -2.53 -7.75
N ILE A 46 11.73 -2.24 -6.49
CA ILE A 46 12.64 -2.42 -5.36
C ILE A 46 12.96 -3.91 -5.16
N PHE A 47 11.97 -4.78 -5.20
CA PHE A 47 12.17 -6.21 -5.04
C PHE A 47 12.93 -6.81 -6.22
N GLY A 48 12.73 -6.30 -7.43
CA GLY A 48 13.52 -6.66 -8.60
C GLY A 48 14.99 -6.27 -8.44
N ALA A 49 15.27 -5.07 -7.93
CA ALA A 49 16.63 -4.60 -7.66
C ALA A 49 17.35 -5.40 -6.55
N LEU A 50 16.58 -6.01 -5.62
CA LEU A 50 17.11 -6.90 -4.58
C LEU A 50 17.41 -8.32 -5.08
N GLY A 51 17.15 -8.61 -6.36
CA GLY A 51 17.45 -9.91 -6.94
C GLY A 51 16.47 -11.03 -6.57
N LEU A 52 15.26 -10.70 -6.12
CA LEU A 52 14.20 -11.67 -5.90
C LEU A 52 13.74 -12.27 -7.24
N SER A 53 13.36 -13.55 -7.24
CA SER A 53 12.90 -14.21 -8.44
C SER A 53 11.60 -13.60 -8.98
N ASN A 54 11.53 -13.37 -10.27
CA ASN A 54 10.42 -12.68 -10.95
C ASN A 54 9.05 -13.34 -10.72
N ASP A 55 9.02 -14.65 -10.46
CA ASP A 55 7.77 -15.40 -10.30
C ASP A 55 6.97 -14.98 -9.05
N TYR A 56 7.64 -14.49 -8.02
CA TYR A 56 7.02 -14.15 -6.73
C TYR A 56 6.98 -12.64 -6.43
N ILE A 57 7.73 -11.82 -7.18
CA ILE A 57 7.84 -10.38 -6.93
C ILE A 57 6.48 -9.71 -6.93
N MET A 58 5.64 -10.01 -7.90
CA MET A 58 4.33 -9.40 -8.04
C MET A 58 3.41 -9.75 -6.86
N HIS A 59 3.38 -11.02 -6.47
CA HIS A 59 2.60 -11.48 -5.32
C HIS A 59 3.09 -10.84 -4.02
N LEU A 60 4.41 -10.71 -3.87
CA LEU A 60 5.02 -10.10 -2.70
C LEU A 60 4.73 -8.60 -2.63
N ALA A 61 4.82 -7.88 -3.76
CA ALA A 61 4.51 -6.46 -3.85
C ALA A 61 3.04 -6.18 -3.54
N VAL A 62 2.12 -6.96 -4.09
CA VAL A 62 0.68 -6.86 -3.83
C VAL A 62 0.38 -7.19 -2.37
N GLY A 63 0.90 -8.29 -1.85
CA GLY A 63 0.71 -8.70 -0.46
C GLY A 63 1.23 -7.67 0.54
N THR A 64 2.40 -7.11 0.29
CA THR A 64 2.98 -6.04 1.13
C THR A 64 2.12 -4.77 1.08
N SER A 65 1.63 -4.41 -0.10
CA SER A 65 0.72 -3.27 -0.25
C SER A 65 -0.57 -3.45 0.55
N PHE A 66 -1.18 -4.63 0.50
CA PHE A 66 -2.37 -4.92 1.31
C PHE A 66 -2.09 -4.87 2.81
N ALA A 67 -0.95 -5.39 3.24
CA ALA A 67 -0.54 -5.34 4.64
C ALA A 67 -0.39 -3.90 5.17
N ILE A 68 0.00 -2.97 4.31
CA ILE A 68 0.08 -1.54 4.65
C ILE A 68 -1.29 -0.87 4.59
N ILE A 69 -2.12 -1.20 3.61
CA ILE A 69 -3.43 -0.57 3.39
C ILE A 69 -4.38 -0.86 4.56
N VAL A 70 -4.38 -2.07 5.11
CA VAL A 70 -5.31 -2.45 6.19
C VAL A 70 -5.16 -1.56 7.44
N PRO A 71 -3.98 -1.44 8.08
CA PRO A 71 -3.84 -0.58 9.25
C PRO A 71 -4.01 0.91 8.92
N THR A 72 -3.60 1.33 7.72
CA THR A 72 -3.78 2.72 7.27
C THR A 72 -5.25 3.07 7.09
N SER A 73 -6.04 2.19 6.50
CA SER A 73 -7.48 2.36 6.34
C SER A 73 -8.19 2.46 7.69
N ILE A 74 -7.86 1.59 8.63
CA ILE A 74 -8.43 1.60 9.98
C ILE A 74 -8.11 2.94 10.67
N SER A 75 -6.85 3.38 10.64
CA SER A 75 -6.43 4.65 11.21
C SER A 75 -7.15 5.84 10.57
N SER A 76 -7.32 5.82 9.26
CA SER A 76 -8.03 6.85 8.51
C SER A 76 -9.50 6.93 8.93
N VAL A 77 -10.19 5.80 8.97
CA VAL A 77 -11.61 5.74 9.36
C VAL A 77 -11.79 6.25 10.80
N LEU A 78 -10.95 5.83 11.73
CA LEU A 78 -11.02 6.27 13.13
C LEU A 78 -10.81 7.79 13.25
N THR A 79 -9.86 8.34 12.50
CA THR A 79 -9.58 9.78 12.50
C THR A 79 -10.75 10.57 11.93
N HIS A 80 -11.26 10.18 10.77
CA HIS A 80 -12.40 10.85 10.14
C HIS A 80 -13.67 10.73 10.97
N HIS A 81 -13.89 9.57 11.61
CA HIS A 81 -15.02 9.39 12.53
C HIS A 81 -14.95 10.30 13.74
N LYS A 82 -13.75 10.51 14.31
CA LYS A 82 -13.51 11.44 15.42
C LYS A 82 -13.89 12.89 15.07
N PHE A 83 -13.63 13.28 13.82
CA PHE A 83 -14.00 14.62 13.32
C PHE A 83 -15.45 14.72 12.82
N LYS A 84 -16.28 13.69 13.01
CA LYS A 84 -17.68 13.60 12.54
C LYS A 84 -17.82 13.81 11.02
N ALA A 85 -16.78 13.51 10.26
CA ALA A 85 -16.75 13.63 8.80
C ALA A 85 -17.30 12.38 8.07
N VAL A 86 -17.69 11.36 8.83
CA VAL A 86 -18.20 10.09 8.29
C VAL A 86 -19.72 10.10 8.29
N ASP A 87 -20.32 10.13 7.11
CA ASP A 87 -21.76 9.93 6.93
C ASP A 87 -22.05 8.47 6.60
N PHE A 88 -22.66 7.77 7.55
CA PHE A 88 -22.96 6.34 7.41
C PHE A 88 -24.00 6.03 6.30
N ASN A 89 -24.87 6.99 5.97
CA ASN A 89 -25.84 6.81 4.88
C ASN A 89 -25.14 6.77 3.53
N ILE A 90 -24.16 7.66 3.33
CA ILE A 90 -23.32 7.70 2.12
C ILE A 90 -22.52 6.40 2.02
N ILE A 91 -21.91 5.97 3.12
CA ILE A 91 -21.09 4.74 3.14
C ILE A 91 -21.93 3.50 2.80
N LYS A 92 -23.14 3.38 3.34
CA LYS A 92 -24.02 2.24 3.02
C LYS A 92 -24.40 2.20 1.54
N THR A 93 -24.73 3.35 0.96
CA THR A 93 -25.17 3.42 -0.44
C THR A 93 -24.01 3.20 -1.40
N TYR A 94 -22.94 3.99 -1.26
CA TYR A 94 -21.80 3.91 -2.18
C TYR A 94 -20.89 2.72 -1.91
N GLY A 95 -20.78 2.28 -0.65
CA GLY A 95 -20.01 1.09 -0.28
C GLY A 95 -20.55 -0.18 -0.91
N LEU A 96 -21.88 -0.32 -0.98
CA LEU A 96 -22.50 -1.46 -1.65
C LEU A 96 -22.17 -1.50 -3.14
N TYR A 97 -22.24 -0.35 -3.82
CA TYR A 97 -21.85 -0.24 -5.24
C TYR A 97 -20.35 -0.49 -5.44
N ALA A 98 -19.50 0.01 -4.57
CA ALA A 98 -18.06 -0.20 -4.64
C ALA A 98 -17.70 -1.69 -4.45
N VAL A 99 -18.30 -2.36 -3.48
CA VAL A 99 -18.08 -3.80 -3.25
C VAL A 99 -18.57 -4.63 -4.43
N SER A 100 -19.78 -4.32 -4.96
CA SER A 100 -20.31 -5.04 -6.13
C SER A 100 -19.41 -4.83 -7.37
N GLY A 101 -18.93 -3.61 -7.58
CA GLY A 101 -17.97 -3.31 -8.66
C GLY A 101 -16.65 -4.05 -8.51
N ALA A 102 -16.12 -4.14 -7.29
CA ALA A 102 -14.89 -4.88 -7.02
C ALA A 102 -15.06 -6.38 -7.27
N VAL A 103 -16.17 -6.97 -6.84
CA VAL A 103 -16.48 -8.40 -7.07
C VAL A 103 -16.63 -8.67 -8.57
N LEU A 104 -17.40 -7.86 -9.29
CA LEU A 104 -17.55 -8.00 -10.74
C LEU A 104 -16.21 -7.82 -11.47
N GLY A 105 -15.41 -6.82 -11.08
CA GLY A 105 -14.08 -6.61 -11.63
C GLY A 105 -13.16 -7.80 -11.44
N THR A 106 -13.22 -8.45 -10.29
CA THR A 106 -12.42 -9.66 -9.99
C THR A 106 -12.88 -10.86 -10.83
N ILE A 107 -14.18 -11.00 -11.07
CA ILE A 107 -14.73 -12.10 -11.89
C ILE A 107 -14.35 -11.93 -13.37
N PHE A 108 -14.35 -10.70 -13.87
CA PHE A 108 -14.01 -10.38 -15.26
C PHE A 108 -12.50 -10.25 -15.51
N ALA A 109 -11.70 -10.10 -14.48
CA ALA A 109 -10.23 -10.05 -14.60
C ALA A 109 -9.64 -11.46 -14.76
#